data_0e0712a50d35186b2c0134c2e293d565
#
_entry.id   0e0712a50d35186b2c0134c2e293d565
#
_cell.length_a   1.000
_cell.length_b   1.000
_cell.length_c   1.000
_cell.angle_alpha   90.00
_cell.angle_beta   90.00
_cell.angle_gamma   90.00
#
_symmetry.space_group_name_H-M   'P 1'
#
loop_
_entity.id
_entity.type
_entity.pdbx_description
1 polymer ?
#
loop_
_entity_poly.entity_id
_entity_poly.type
_entity_poly.pdbx_seq_one_letter_code
_entity_poly.pdbx_strand_id
1 'polypeptide(L)'
;MKFGFFTCLSAGLLLIIVMVEDAAAEIVVGDRSVSCAEDPACINRLHPEIPMVAIAEPGDRIVFLGRDAFDLTLDPNAFSSAKSIPREGVGIVHALTGPVFIKGAEAGDVVAVTIEAMEPDNVGWTEAGPFGFAGDEFGVNTRFIVWRLNNDYAVSDALPGVRIPNASFPGVVTTLPGEKLLNDVLERETQLLESGGAVMGPDPDEAKPATLCGLEGTK
;
A
#
# COMPACT_ATOMS: atom_id res chain seq x y z
N MET A 1 37.30 -68.63 44.65
CA MET A 1 36.71 -67.27 44.74
C MET A 1 36.73 -66.71 43.39
N LYS A 2 35.56 -66.61 42.71
CA LYS A 2 35.40 -65.98 41.38
C LYS A 2 34.62 -64.69 41.58
N PHE A 3 35.27 -63.51 41.30
CA PHE A 3 34.59 -62.23 41.29
C PHE A 3 33.99 -61.98 39.89
N GLY A 4 32.67 -61.81 39.85
CA GLY A 4 31.95 -61.44 38.65
C GLY A 4 31.82 -59.88 38.58
N PHE A 5 32.30 -59.33 37.51
CA PHE A 5 32.09 -57.90 37.21
C PHE A 5 30.72 -57.72 36.52
N PHE A 6 29.82 -56.96 37.13
CA PHE A 6 28.61 -56.52 36.51
C PHE A 6 28.87 -55.13 35.84
N THR A 7 28.89 -55.09 34.53
CA THR A 7 28.89 -53.83 33.76
C THR A 7 27.46 -53.40 33.58
N CYS A 8 27.12 -52.27 34.19
CA CYS A 8 25.82 -51.58 33.99
C CYS A 8 25.94 -50.70 32.76
N LEU A 9 25.25 -51.09 31.65
CA LEU A 9 25.10 -50.25 30.46
C LEU A 9 23.93 -49.28 30.72
N SER A 10 24.23 -48.01 30.97
CA SER A 10 23.25 -46.92 30.97
C SER A 10 23.01 -46.44 29.53
N ALA A 11 21.87 -46.82 28.98
CA ALA A 11 21.40 -46.29 27.71
C ALA A 11 20.90 -44.86 27.93
N GLY A 12 21.71 -43.86 27.55
CA GLY A 12 21.30 -42.48 27.51
C GLY A 12 20.32 -42.25 26.35
N LEU A 13 19.07 -41.95 26.68
CA LEU A 13 18.05 -41.53 25.70
C LEU A 13 18.35 -40.10 25.28
N LEU A 14 18.90 -39.91 24.10
CA LEU A 14 19.14 -38.57 23.51
C LEU A 14 17.80 -38.04 23.00
N LEU A 15 17.19 -37.13 23.74
CA LEU A 15 15.96 -36.45 23.32
C LEU A 15 16.35 -35.39 22.27
N ILE A 16 16.16 -35.68 20.99
CA ILE A 16 16.30 -34.69 19.90
C ILE A 16 15.04 -33.84 19.93
N ILE A 17 15.14 -32.62 20.47
CA ILE A 17 14.11 -31.57 20.32
C ILE A 17 14.24 -31.04 18.90
N VAL A 18 13.38 -31.49 18.01
CA VAL A 18 13.22 -30.85 16.69
C VAL A 18 12.46 -29.56 16.94
N MET A 19 13.17 -28.42 16.88
CA MET A 19 12.55 -27.13 16.78
C MET A 19 11.92 -27.06 15.39
N VAL A 20 10.60 -27.22 15.32
CA VAL A 20 9.84 -26.85 14.14
C VAL A 20 9.79 -25.34 14.16
N GLU A 21 10.61 -24.67 13.36
CA GLU A 21 10.37 -23.27 13.03
C GLU A 21 9.05 -23.28 12.25
N ASP A 22 7.99 -22.74 12.83
CA ASP A 22 6.79 -22.39 12.09
C ASP A 22 7.23 -21.40 10.99
N ALA A 23 7.26 -21.87 9.77
CA ALA A 23 7.48 -20.99 8.64
C ALA A 23 6.35 -19.97 8.64
N ALA A 24 6.67 -18.69 8.88
CA ALA A 24 5.71 -17.61 8.81
C ALA A 24 4.93 -17.71 7.50
N ALA A 25 3.63 -17.70 7.57
CA ALA A 25 2.79 -17.81 6.39
C ALA A 25 2.99 -16.55 5.51
N GLU A 26 3.12 -16.74 4.21
CA GLU A 26 3.09 -15.64 3.27
C GLU A 26 1.64 -15.36 2.86
N ILE A 27 1.16 -14.16 3.16
CA ILE A 27 -0.20 -13.71 2.89
C ILE A 27 -0.15 -12.74 1.73
N VAL A 28 -0.76 -13.09 0.60
CA VAL A 28 -0.86 -12.21 -0.58
C VAL A 28 -2.18 -11.46 -0.54
N VAL A 29 -2.14 -10.14 -0.68
CA VAL A 29 -3.29 -9.23 -0.60
C VAL A 29 -3.41 -8.40 -1.87
N GLY A 30 -4.61 -8.38 -2.46
CA GLY A 30 -4.94 -7.68 -3.69
C GLY A 30 -4.92 -8.58 -4.92
N ASP A 31 -5.56 -8.11 -5.99
CA ASP A 31 -5.60 -8.76 -7.31
C ASP A 31 -5.43 -7.71 -8.40
N ARG A 32 -4.24 -7.62 -8.99
CA ARG A 32 -3.94 -6.68 -10.08
C ARG A 32 -4.47 -7.12 -11.44
N SER A 33 -5.09 -8.29 -11.54
CA SER A 33 -5.70 -8.77 -12.79
C SER A 33 -7.07 -8.15 -13.07
N VAL A 34 -7.68 -7.54 -12.07
CA VAL A 34 -8.95 -6.82 -12.14
C VAL A 34 -8.77 -5.36 -11.75
N SER A 35 -9.74 -4.51 -12.10
CA SER A 35 -9.75 -3.11 -11.69
C SER A 35 -9.92 -2.96 -10.17
N CYS A 36 -9.53 -1.82 -9.62
CA CYS A 36 -9.80 -1.51 -8.20
C CYS A 36 -11.30 -1.59 -7.87
N ALA A 37 -12.16 -1.24 -8.80
CA ALA A 37 -13.60 -1.33 -8.60
C ALA A 37 -14.07 -2.78 -8.35
N GLU A 38 -13.40 -3.77 -8.92
CA GLU A 38 -13.74 -5.19 -8.84
C GLU A 38 -12.96 -5.93 -7.73
N ASP A 39 -11.78 -5.42 -7.32
CA ASP A 39 -10.96 -6.03 -6.29
C ASP A 39 -11.49 -5.68 -4.89
N PRO A 40 -11.97 -6.64 -4.08
CA PRO A 40 -12.41 -6.39 -2.71
C PRO A 40 -11.28 -5.88 -1.80
N ALA A 41 -10.03 -6.14 -2.15
CA ALA A 41 -8.86 -5.65 -1.42
C ALA A 41 -8.38 -4.27 -1.89
N CYS A 42 -9.09 -3.60 -2.79
CA CYS A 42 -8.78 -2.23 -3.16
C CYS A 42 -9.75 -1.25 -2.50
N ILE A 43 -9.21 -0.22 -1.86
CA ILE A 43 -9.94 0.87 -1.21
C ILE A 43 -9.29 2.21 -1.57
N ASN A 44 -10.02 3.31 -1.47
CA ASN A 44 -9.47 4.66 -1.53
C ASN A 44 -10.02 5.56 -0.41
N ARG A 45 -10.51 4.95 0.64
CA ARG A 45 -11.02 5.58 1.87
C ARG A 45 -10.54 4.83 3.09
N LEU A 46 -10.49 5.51 4.21
CA LEU A 46 -10.14 4.95 5.50
C LEU A 46 -11.35 5.06 6.43
N HIS A 47 -11.97 3.93 6.74
CA HIS A 47 -13.16 3.87 7.59
C HIS A 47 -13.11 2.61 8.47
N PRO A 48 -13.52 2.67 9.75
CA PRO A 48 -13.44 1.51 10.66
C PRO A 48 -14.31 0.31 10.23
N GLU A 49 -15.38 0.55 9.47
CA GLU A 49 -16.27 -0.51 9.00
C GLU A 49 -15.85 -1.18 7.69
N ILE A 50 -14.70 -0.81 7.12
CA ILE A 50 -14.19 -1.51 5.92
C ILE A 50 -13.85 -2.96 6.30
N PRO A 51 -14.42 -3.95 5.61
CA PRO A 51 -14.15 -5.36 5.89
C PRO A 51 -12.68 -5.69 5.70
N MET A 52 -12.10 -6.41 6.64
CA MET A 52 -10.75 -6.96 6.51
C MET A 52 -10.74 -8.06 5.46
N VAL A 53 -9.77 -8.01 4.54
CA VAL A 53 -9.67 -8.97 3.43
C VAL A 53 -8.71 -10.11 3.71
N ALA A 54 -7.88 -9.98 4.74
CA ALA A 54 -6.97 -11.02 5.21
C ALA A 54 -6.77 -10.91 6.72
N ILE A 55 -6.19 -11.95 7.30
CA ILE A 55 -5.82 -12.02 8.72
C ILE A 55 -4.35 -12.42 8.80
N ALA A 56 -3.57 -11.68 9.57
CA ALA A 56 -2.17 -11.97 9.84
C ALA A 56 -1.90 -12.07 11.34
N GLU A 57 -0.92 -12.85 11.71
CA GLU A 57 -0.34 -12.87 13.06
C GLU A 57 0.91 -11.98 13.12
N PRO A 58 1.29 -11.48 14.29
CA PRO A 58 2.57 -10.79 14.44
C PRO A 58 3.74 -11.66 13.97
N GLY A 59 4.53 -11.17 13.04
CA GLY A 59 5.65 -11.89 12.41
C GLY A 59 5.35 -12.51 11.06
N ASP A 60 4.09 -12.53 10.62
CA ASP A 60 3.76 -13.00 9.28
C ASP A 60 4.30 -12.04 8.21
N ARG A 61 4.63 -12.62 7.05
CA ARG A 61 5.00 -11.86 5.85
C ARG A 61 3.73 -11.57 5.03
N ILE A 62 3.52 -10.30 4.70
CA ILE A 62 2.41 -9.86 3.88
C ILE A 62 2.95 -9.27 2.59
N VAL A 63 2.48 -9.78 1.46
CA VAL A 63 2.76 -9.25 0.12
C VAL A 63 1.55 -8.45 -0.35
N PHE A 64 1.68 -7.13 -0.35
CA PHE A 64 0.66 -6.25 -0.91
C PHE A 64 0.89 -6.06 -2.40
N LEU A 65 -0.07 -6.45 -3.23
CA LEU A 65 -0.06 -6.17 -4.66
C LEU A 65 -0.49 -4.72 -4.88
N GLY A 66 0.45 -3.79 -4.65
CA GLY A 66 0.23 -2.36 -4.75
C GLY A 66 -0.26 -1.94 -6.14
N ARG A 67 -0.99 -0.82 -6.20
CA ARG A 67 -1.58 -0.26 -7.42
C ARG A 67 -0.99 1.11 -7.73
N ASP A 68 -1.07 1.50 -8.98
CA ASP A 68 -0.88 2.90 -9.37
C ASP A 68 -1.91 3.80 -8.67
N ALA A 69 -1.53 5.05 -8.39
CA ALA A 69 -2.40 5.98 -7.66
C ALA A 69 -3.74 6.27 -8.37
N PHE A 70 -3.82 6.05 -9.67
CA PHE A 70 -5.03 6.18 -10.48
C PHE A 70 -5.53 4.83 -11.03
N ASP A 71 -5.09 3.74 -10.43
CA ASP A 71 -5.39 2.37 -10.86
C ASP A 71 -5.07 2.11 -12.34
N LEU A 72 -4.05 2.79 -12.86
CA LEU A 72 -3.65 2.63 -14.26
C LEU A 72 -2.89 1.33 -14.46
N THR A 73 -3.25 0.61 -15.52
CA THR A 73 -2.43 -0.48 -16.06
C THR A 73 -1.39 0.12 -17.00
N LEU A 74 -0.13 0.14 -16.55
CA LEU A 74 0.95 0.76 -17.30
C LEU A 74 1.57 -0.24 -18.28
N ASP A 75 1.18 -0.18 -19.55
CA ASP A 75 1.92 -0.85 -20.63
C ASP A 75 3.12 0.04 -21.02
N PRO A 76 4.36 -0.42 -20.82
CA PRO A 76 5.55 0.35 -21.17
C PRO A 76 5.57 0.84 -22.62
N ASN A 77 5.01 0.05 -23.55
CA ASN A 77 5.01 0.38 -24.98
C ASN A 77 3.94 1.42 -25.33
N ALA A 78 2.75 1.29 -24.79
CA ALA A 78 1.67 2.25 -25.00
C ALA A 78 1.90 3.55 -24.23
N PHE A 79 2.42 3.45 -23.00
CA PHE A 79 2.59 4.58 -22.10
C PHE A 79 3.79 5.48 -22.42
N SER A 80 4.82 4.94 -23.09
CA SER A 80 6.04 5.70 -23.43
C SER A 80 5.80 6.91 -24.33
N SER A 81 4.69 6.96 -25.07
CA SER A 81 4.29 8.06 -25.94
C SER A 81 3.18 8.96 -25.33
N ALA A 82 2.68 8.64 -24.15
CA ALA A 82 1.64 9.42 -23.50
C ALA A 82 2.15 10.82 -23.15
N LYS A 83 1.29 11.84 -23.38
CA LYS A 83 1.59 13.24 -23.06
C LYS A 83 0.83 13.74 -21.84
N SER A 84 -0.03 12.93 -21.30
CA SER A 84 -0.85 13.20 -20.12
C SER A 84 -1.34 11.87 -19.52
N ILE A 85 -1.78 11.91 -18.27
CA ILE A 85 -2.48 10.79 -17.67
C ILE A 85 -3.75 10.53 -18.50
N PRO A 86 -4.04 9.28 -18.88
CA PRO A 86 -5.34 8.94 -19.47
C PRO A 86 -6.41 9.16 -18.38
N ARG A 87 -7.15 10.26 -18.46
CA ARG A 87 -8.18 10.60 -17.46
C ARG A 87 -9.54 10.01 -17.79
N GLU A 88 -9.73 9.50 -18.99
CA GLU A 88 -10.95 8.77 -19.33
C GLU A 88 -10.96 7.41 -18.65
N GLY A 89 -11.94 7.21 -17.79
CA GLY A 89 -12.08 5.99 -17.01
C GLY A 89 -11.23 5.91 -15.73
N VAL A 90 -10.57 6.99 -15.34
CA VAL A 90 -9.96 7.10 -14.00
C VAL A 90 -11.08 7.29 -12.99
N GLY A 91 -11.58 6.20 -12.44
CA GLY A 91 -12.65 6.21 -11.46
C GLY A 91 -12.15 6.29 -10.02
N ILE A 92 -10.94 5.82 -9.74
CA ILE A 92 -10.43 5.71 -8.38
C ILE A 92 -9.08 6.41 -8.28
N VAL A 93 -8.98 7.38 -7.38
CA VAL A 93 -7.74 8.10 -7.09
C VAL A 93 -7.23 7.66 -5.72
N HIS A 94 -5.90 7.48 -5.63
CA HIS A 94 -5.21 7.00 -4.43
C HIS A 94 -5.65 5.59 -3.99
N ALA A 95 -5.65 4.66 -4.95
CA ALA A 95 -5.92 3.25 -4.70
C ALA A 95 -4.95 2.68 -3.65
N LEU A 96 -5.50 2.07 -2.60
CA LEU A 96 -4.79 1.40 -1.51
C LEU A 96 -5.13 -0.09 -1.53
N THR A 97 -4.17 -0.93 -1.18
CA THR A 97 -4.36 -2.38 -1.08
C THR A 97 -4.47 -2.79 0.39
N GLY A 98 -5.53 -3.50 0.74
CA GLY A 98 -5.87 -3.95 2.09
C GLY A 98 -7.37 -3.82 2.37
N PRO A 99 -7.78 -3.78 3.64
CA PRO A 99 -6.99 -3.85 4.86
C PRO A 99 -6.74 -5.28 5.35
N VAL A 100 -5.71 -5.44 6.18
CA VAL A 100 -5.37 -6.71 6.83
C VAL A 100 -5.61 -6.61 8.33
N PHE A 101 -6.32 -7.57 8.91
CA PHE A 101 -6.49 -7.68 10.34
C PHE A 101 -5.24 -8.28 10.98
N ILE A 102 -4.64 -7.60 11.95
CA ILE A 102 -3.51 -8.12 12.73
C ILE A 102 -4.06 -8.69 14.04
N LYS A 103 -3.90 -10.00 14.25
CA LYS A 103 -4.38 -10.67 15.45
C LYS A 103 -3.76 -10.07 16.71
N GLY A 104 -4.62 -9.79 17.68
CA GLY A 104 -4.23 -9.25 18.97
C GLY A 104 -3.95 -7.75 18.97
N ALA A 105 -4.00 -7.06 17.84
CA ALA A 105 -3.89 -5.61 17.78
C ALA A 105 -5.27 -4.97 18.04
N GLU A 106 -5.28 -3.96 18.88
CA GLU A 106 -6.48 -3.19 19.26
C GLU A 106 -6.30 -1.69 18.93
N ALA A 107 -7.41 -0.96 18.86
CA ALA A 107 -7.36 0.47 18.61
C ALA A 107 -6.56 1.19 19.71
N GLY A 108 -5.51 1.89 19.32
CA GLY A 108 -4.56 2.56 20.22
C GLY A 108 -3.20 1.86 20.34
N ASP A 109 -3.08 0.65 19.84
CA ASP A 109 -1.81 -0.06 19.75
C ASP A 109 -0.90 0.55 18.66
N VAL A 110 0.40 0.31 18.81
CA VAL A 110 1.41 0.65 17.81
C VAL A 110 1.84 -0.60 17.08
N VAL A 111 1.62 -0.63 15.77
CA VAL A 111 2.08 -1.72 14.91
C VAL A 111 3.42 -1.35 14.28
N ALA A 112 4.42 -2.20 14.48
CA ALA A 112 5.71 -2.07 13.80
C ALA A 112 5.66 -2.83 12.46
N VAL A 113 5.88 -2.11 11.35
CA VAL A 113 5.94 -2.66 10.01
C VAL A 113 7.37 -2.61 9.50
N THR A 114 7.93 -3.76 9.12
CA THR A 114 9.23 -3.84 8.45
C THR A 114 9.01 -4.03 6.96
N ILE A 115 9.47 -3.08 6.15
CA ILE A 115 9.43 -3.22 4.69
C ILE A 115 10.67 -4.02 4.28
N GLU A 116 10.46 -5.25 3.83
CA GLU A 116 11.54 -6.15 3.44
C GLU A 116 11.98 -5.95 1.99
N ALA A 117 11.03 -5.69 1.09
CA ALA A 117 11.28 -5.46 -0.32
C ALA A 117 10.25 -4.51 -0.93
N MET A 118 10.65 -3.81 -1.97
CA MET A 118 9.80 -3.04 -2.86
C MET A 118 10.14 -3.43 -4.29
N GLU A 119 9.15 -3.95 -5.00
CA GLU A 119 9.28 -4.37 -6.39
C GLU A 119 8.40 -3.48 -7.27
N PRO A 120 8.92 -2.33 -7.74
CA PRO A 120 8.17 -1.45 -8.60
C PRO A 120 7.96 -2.09 -9.98
N ASP A 121 6.90 -1.69 -10.67
CA ASP A 121 6.77 -1.99 -12.09
C ASP A 121 7.95 -1.41 -12.89
N ASN A 122 8.16 -1.90 -14.10
CA ASN A 122 9.23 -1.44 -14.98
C ASN A 122 8.91 -0.12 -15.71
N VAL A 123 7.77 0.47 -15.44
CA VAL A 123 7.33 1.78 -15.92
C VAL A 123 6.68 2.58 -14.79
N GLY A 124 6.91 3.88 -14.81
CA GLY A 124 6.26 4.83 -13.91
C GLY A 124 6.06 6.16 -14.61
N TRP A 125 5.42 7.10 -13.94
CA TRP A 125 5.17 8.42 -14.50
C TRP A 125 5.23 9.51 -13.44
N THR A 126 5.48 10.74 -13.90
CA THR A 126 5.41 11.96 -13.11
C THR A 126 4.64 13.00 -13.88
N GLU A 127 3.77 13.72 -13.23
CA GLU A 127 3.14 14.92 -13.76
C GLU A 127 3.59 16.11 -12.92
N ALA A 128 4.06 17.16 -13.59
CA ALA A 128 4.42 18.44 -12.99
C ALA A 128 3.66 19.53 -13.71
N GLY A 129 3.01 20.43 -12.97
CA GLY A 129 2.13 21.43 -13.55
C GLY A 129 1.79 22.53 -12.56
N PRO A 130 0.78 23.36 -12.87
CA PRO A 130 0.37 24.50 -12.03
C PRO A 130 -0.40 24.06 -10.78
N PHE A 131 0.15 23.09 -10.05
CA PHE A 131 -0.42 22.55 -8.82
C PHE A 131 0.67 22.10 -7.86
N GLY A 132 0.30 21.94 -6.59
CA GLY A 132 1.21 21.53 -5.54
C GLY A 132 2.23 22.61 -5.17
N PHE A 133 3.28 22.22 -4.47
CA PHE A 133 4.26 23.12 -3.86
C PHE A 133 5.00 24.03 -4.86
N ALA A 134 5.34 23.49 -6.03
CA ALA A 134 6.07 24.23 -7.08
C ALA A 134 5.17 24.67 -8.23
N GLY A 135 3.85 24.71 -8.03
CA GLY A 135 2.89 25.02 -9.09
C GLY A 135 3.14 26.36 -9.79
N ASP A 136 3.52 27.39 -9.05
CA ASP A 136 3.80 28.73 -9.58
C ASP A 136 4.97 28.77 -10.57
N GLU A 137 5.93 27.85 -10.42
CA GLU A 137 7.11 27.75 -11.30
C GLU A 137 6.76 27.18 -12.69
N PHE A 138 5.68 26.42 -12.78
CA PHE A 138 5.22 25.81 -14.04
C PHE A 138 4.23 26.70 -14.80
N GLY A 139 3.65 27.72 -14.16
CA GLY A 139 2.61 28.55 -14.73
C GLY A 139 1.41 27.71 -15.18
N VAL A 140 1.02 27.82 -16.45
CA VAL A 140 -0.11 27.05 -17.03
C VAL A 140 0.33 25.76 -17.73
N ASN A 141 1.62 25.45 -17.70
CA ASN A 141 2.16 24.32 -18.45
C ASN A 141 2.20 23.06 -17.59
N THR A 142 1.64 21.99 -18.10
CA THR A 142 1.80 20.66 -17.51
C THR A 142 2.87 19.89 -18.29
N ARG A 143 3.74 19.19 -17.58
CA ARG A 143 4.72 18.27 -18.13
C ARG A 143 4.44 16.87 -17.62
N PHE A 144 4.26 15.95 -18.53
CA PHE A 144 4.09 14.53 -18.25
C PHE A 144 5.37 13.80 -18.67
N ILE A 145 5.93 13.02 -17.73
CA ILE A 145 7.20 12.34 -17.92
C ILE A 145 6.96 10.86 -17.61
N VAL A 146 7.22 10.01 -18.59
CA VAL A 146 7.20 8.55 -18.43
C VAL A 146 8.61 8.07 -18.14
N TRP A 147 8.73 7.20 -17.14
CA TRP A 147 9.98 6.60 -16.70
C TRP A 147 10.02 5.12 -17.04
N ARG A 148 11.13 4.66 -17.56
CA ARG A 148 11.47 3.24 -17.58
C ARG A 148 12.31 2.93 -16.35
N LEU A 149 11.85 1.95 -15.57
CA LEU A 149 12.49 1.54 -14.33
C LEU A 149 13.20 0.20 -14.53
N ASN A 150 14.34 0.06 -13.89
CA ASN A 150 15.00 -1.21 -13.65
C ASN A 150 15.44 -1.29 -12.19
N ASN A 151 16.15 -2.35 -11.82
CA ASN A 151 16.58 -2.54 -10.43
C ASN A 151 17.50 -1.42 -9.91
N ASP A 152 18.22 -0.74 -10.80
CA ASP A 152 19.24 0.23 -10.40
C ASP A 152 18.76 1.67 -10.50
N TYR A 153 17.98 2.02 -11.54
CA TYR A 153 17.57 3.39 -11.79
C TYR A 153 16.34 3.51 -12.71
N ALA A 154 15.74 4.71 -12.69
CA ALA A 154 14.75 5.16 -13.66
C ALA A 154 15.37 6.14 -14.67
N VAL A 155 14.96 6.03 -15.93
CA VAL A 155 15.34 6.91 -17.04
C VAL A 155 14.13 7.30 -17.87
N SER A 156 14.22 8.46 -18.54
CA SER A 156 13.17 8.93 -19.44
C SER A 156 13.77 9.56 -20.70
N ASP A 157 13.14 9.32 -21.85
CA ASP A 157 13.50 9.98 -23.10
C ASP A 157 13.15 11.49 -23.08
N ALA A 158 12.20 11.89 -22.24
CA ALA A 158 11.84 13.28 -22.03
C ALA A 158 12.93 14.08 -21.28
N LEU A 159 13.84 13.39 -20.57
CA LEU A 159 14.94 13.99 -19.81
C LEU A 159 16.25 13.25 -20.12
N PRO A 160 16.82 13.43 -21.31
CA PRO A 160 18.05 12.75 -21.72
C PRO A 160 19.20 13.02 -20.73
N GLY A 161 19.90 11.98 -20.33
CA GLY A 161 21.05 12.08 -19.41
C GLY A 161 20.68 12.11 -17.93
N VAL A 162 19.40 12.17 -17.58
CA VAL A 162 18.94 12.06 -16.19
C VAL A 162 18.78 10.58 -15.82
N ARG A 163 19.37 10.19 -14.69
CA ARG A 163 19.19 8.89 -14.05
C ARG A 163 18.81 9.10 -12.61
N ILE A 164 17.71 8.50 -12.18
CA ILE A 164 17.26 8.54 -10.80
C ILE A 164 17.54 7.18 -10.19
N PRO A 165 18.38 7.09 -9.14
CA PRO A 165 18.64 5.81 -8.47
C PRO A 165 17.32 5.20 -7.96
N ASN A 166 17.20 3.86 -8.08
CA ASN A 166 16.04 3.18 -7.54
C ASN A 166 16.09 3.22 -6.00
N ALA A 167 15.12 3.91 -5.42
CA ALA A 167 14.87 3.98 -3.99
C ALA A 167 13.35 3.98 -3.78
N SER A 168 12.69 2.97 -4.34
CA SER A 168 11.24 2.85 -4.29
C SER A 168 10.73 2.74 -2.86
N PHE A 169 9.63 3.40 -2.58
CA PHE A 169 8.95 3.36 -1.30
C PHE A 169 7.43 3.41 -1.52
N PRO A 170 6.62 2.90 -0.57
CA PRO A 170 5.17 3.00 -0.67
C PRO A 170 4.74 4.45 -0.43
N GLY A 171 3.78 4.95 -1.19
CA GLY A 171 3.24 6.29 -1.00
C GLY A 171 2.50 6.43 0.33
N VAL A 172 1.79 5.38 0.73
CA VAL A 172 1.05 5.33 2.00
C VAL A 172 1.19 3.95 2.64
N VAL A 173 1.51 3.93 3.92
CA VAL A 173 1.34 2.80 4.83
C VAL A 173 0.58 3.32 6.04
N THR A 174 -0.59 2.78 6.32
CA THR A 174 -1.46 3.29 7.39
C THR A 174 -2.31 2.18 7.98
N THR A 175 -3.02 2.50 9.06
CA THR A 175 -4.06 1.68 9.65
C THR A 175 -5.42 2.33 9.45
N LEU A 176 -6.48 1.54 9.49
CA LEU A 176 -7.83 2.11 9.54
C LEU A 176 -8.03 2.87 10.84
N PRO A 177 -8.74 4.01 10.82
CA PRO A 177 -9.05 4.76 12.04
C PRO A 177 -10.05 3.98 12.91
N GLY A 178 -9.99 4.16 14.23
CA GLY A 178 -11.11 3.84 15.09
C GLY A 178 -12.21 4.91 14.96
N GLU A 179 -13.43 4.61 15.41
CA GLU A 179 -14.59 5.53 15.33
C GLU A 179 -14.31 6.93 15.91
N LYS A 180 -13.63 6.97 17.07
CA LYS A 180 -13.29 8.26 17.68
C LYS A 180 -12.40 9.10 16.78
N LEU A 181 -11.36 8.51 16.21
CA LEU A 181 -10.44 9.22 15.32
C LEU A 181 -11.14 9.68 14.05
N LEU A 182 -11.99 8.83 13.47
CA LEU A 182 -12.80 9.22 12.31
C LEU A 182 -13.64 10.46 12.63
N ASN A 183 -14.38 10.46 13.73
CA ASN A 183 -15.21 11.59 14.14
C ASN A 183 -14.38 12.87 14.37
N ASP A 184 -13.23 12.75 15.03
CA ASP A 184 -12.32 13.88 15.26
C ASP A 184 -11.78 14.46 13.92
N VAL A 185 -11.54 13.60 12.91
CA VAL A 185 -11.13 14.04 11.57
C VAL A 185 -12.26 14.77 10.86
N LEU A 186 -13.45 14.18 10.86
CA LEU A 186 -14.63 14.76 10.22
C LEU A 186 -15.00 16.13 10.80
N GLU A 187 -14.90 16.28 12.12
CA GLU A 187 -15.13 17.57 12.79
C GLU A 187 -14.11 18.62 12.32
N ARG A 188 -12.81 18.28 12.27
CA ARG A 188 -11.76 19.19 11.78
C ARG A 188 -11.95 19.59 10.31
N GLU A 189 -12.31 18.64 9.46
CA GLU A 189 -12.57 18.89 8.05
C GLU A 189 -13.79 19.79 7.85
N THR A 190 -14.85 19.57 8.61
CA THR A 190 -16.03 20.45 8.63
C THR A 190 -15.67 21.88 9.03
N GLN A 191 -14.91 22.04 10.12
CA GLN A 191 -14.44 23.36 10.57
C GLN A 191 -13.54 24.04 9.52
N LEU A 192 -12.70 23.27 8.83
CA LEU A 192 -11.87 23.79 7.75
C LEU A 192 -12.71 24.33 6.59
N LEU A 193 -13.72 23.57 6.16
CA LEU A 193 -14.66 24.00 5.11
C LEU A 193 -15.44 25.25 5.49
N GLU A 194 -15.96 25.31 6.72
CA GLU A 194 -16.69 26.48 7.26
C GLU A 194 -15.80 27.71 7.32
N SER A 195 -14.50 27.56 7.52
CA SER A 195 -13.52 28.66 7.51
C SER A 195 -13.08 29.10 6.11
N GLY A 196 -13.63 28.48 5.07
CA GLY A 196 -13.27 28.76 3.66
C GLY A 196 -12.04 28.02 3.14
N GLY A 197 -11.59 26.99 3.87
CA GLY A 197 -10.57 26.05 3.41
C GLY A 197 -11.15 25.02 2.44
N ALA A 198 -10.31 24.09 1.98
CA ALA A 198 -10.70 23.02 1.09
C ALA A 198 -10.36 21.65 1.68
N VAL A 199 -11.29 20.72 1.56
CA VAL A 199 -11.08 19.29 1.82
C VAL A 199 -11.26 18.56 0.49
N MET A 200 -10.26 17.79 0.11
CA MET A 200 -10.29 16.99 -1.12
C MET A 200 -10.43 15.51 -0.76
N GLY A 201 -11.55 14.95 -1.07
CA GLY A 201 -11.81 13.51 -1.00
C GLY A 201 -12.04 12.95 -2.41
N PRO A 202 -12.13 11.63 -2.57
CA PRO A 202 -12.59 11.04 -3.81
C PRO A 202 -14.02 11.48 -4.11
N ASP A 203 -14.35 11.63 -5.38
CA ASP A 203 -15.75 11.85 -5.79
C ASP A 203 -16.61 10.71 -5.19
N PRO A 204 -17.82 10.99 -4.66
CA PRO A 204 -18.68 9.96 -4.11
C PRO A 204 -18.94 8.77 -5.06
N ASP A 205 -19.02 9.03 -6.37
CA ASP A 205 -19.23 7.99 -7.38
C ASP A 205 -17.96 7.13 -7.62
N GLU A 206 -16.80 7.66 -7.25
CA GLU A 206 -15.49 7.01 -7.41
C GLU A 206 -14.95 6.44 -6.09
N ALA A 207 -15.72 6.57 -5.03
CA ALA A 207 -15.31 6.13 -3.71
C ALA A 207 -15.43 4.62 -3.54
N LYS A 208 -14.43 4.02 -2.91
CA LYS A 208 -14.45 2.60 -2.60
C LYS A 208 -14.04 2.34 -1.15
N PRO A 209 -14.91 1.73 -0.34
CA PRO A 209 -16.33 1.41 -0.65
C PRO A 209 -17.19 2.68 -0.77
N ALA A 210 -18.13 2.66 -1.68
CA ALA A 210 -18.98 3.81 -2.01
C ALA A 210 -19.92 4.23 -0.85
N THR A 211 -20.26 3.29 0.02
CA THR A 211 -21.24 3.48 1.10
C THR A 211 -20.69 4.06 2.40
N LEU A 212 -19.36 4.08 2.55
CA LEU A 212 -18.68 4.52 3.78
C LEU A 212 -18.04 5.90 3.58
N CYS A 213 -18.86 6.90 3.27
CA CYS A 213 -18.43 8.28 3.12
C CYS A 213 -18.39 8.99 4.46
N GLY A 214 -17.21 9.48 4.84
CA GLY A 214 -17.07 10.27 6.06
C GLY A 214 -17.76 11.64 6.03
N LEU A 215 -17.90 12.26 4.85
CA LEU A 215 -18.53 13.57 4.67
C LEU A 215 -19.66 13.45 3.66
N GLU A 216 -20.80 12.88 4.08
CA GLU A 216 -22.01 12.89 3.25
C GLU A 216 -22.47 14.35 3.03
N GLY A 217 -22.46 14.77 1.76
CA GLY A 217 -23.01 16.05 1.33
C GLY A 217 -22.03 17.19 1.11
N THR A 218 -20.72 17.00 1.27
CA THR A 218 -19.72 17.97 0.82
C THR A 218 -19.39 17.73 -0.67
N LYS A 219 -19.95 18.57 -1.52
CA LYS A 219 -19.57 18.70 -2.92
C LYS A 219 -18.49 19.74 -3.06
#